data_8c0ec80682180ef17fd788c63fa1ddd1
#
_entry.id   8c0ec80682180ef17fd788c63fa1ddd1
#
_cell.length_a   1.000
_cell.length_b   1.000
_cell.length_c   1.000
_cell.angle_alpha   90.00
_cell.angle_beta   90.00
_cell.angle_gamma   90.00
#
_symmetry.space_group_name_H-M   'P 1'
#
loop_
_entity.id
_entity.type
_entity.pdbx_description
1 polymer ?
#
loop_
_entity_poly.entity_id
_entity_poly.type
_entity_poly.pdbx_seq_one_letter_code
_entity_poly.pdbx_strand_id
1 'polypeptide(L)'
;MTIDVTSVSSATIDTDRWPAVARVPGGPFSAATGAIADRLFRRAAARLPIRVVYPDGTVVGAADPTLPTMVVHRPEAMVRRVGRYGLIGFGESYMAGDWSSTDIAALLTEFGKRLTELIPPALQRLRPLAVVRPPRSQYNSRRQARRNIADHYDLSNIMFAEFLDETMTYSSALFDSLPAHESSLADAQHRKIERILDAAGVSSGSRVLEIGTGWGELCIRAAMRGAHVRSITLSAEQQRMARQRVSEAGLSDRVEIDLCDYRDVEGSYDAVLSIEMVEAVGYPFWPTYFQTLDRLVAPHGRVAIQAITMPHDRMQASRNTYTWIQKYIFPGGLLPSTEAILGITGSTTRLRTVDMYSLRLHYAETLRLWRERFVGRRETMAELGFDEVFHRMWELYLAYSEAGFRSGYLDVYQWTFAPSGHQR
;
A
#
# COMPACT_ATOMS: atom_id res chain seq x y z
N MET A 1 -16.38 -15.19 -28.13
CA MET A 1 -16.03 -13.76 -28.06
C MET A 1 -14.56 -13.68 -28.38
N THR A 2 -14.21 -13.28 -29.58
CA THR A 2 -12.83 -13.20 -30.08
C THR A 2 -12.15 -12.06 -29.28
N ILE A 3 -11.11 -12.37 -28.52
CA ILE A 3 -10.32 -11.37 -27.83
C ILE A 3 -9.63 -10.56 -28.93
N ASP A 4 -10.09 -9.34 -29.12
CA ASP A 4 -9.45 -8.36 -30.00
C ASP A 4 -8.12 -7.97 -29.35
N VAL A 5 -7.05 -8.57 -29.86
CA VAL A 5 -5.68 -8.24 -29.50
C VAL A 5 -5.34 -6.92 -30.19
N THR A 6 -6.04 -5.85 -29.80
CA THR A 6 -5.72 -4.51 -30.27
C THR A 6 -4.29 -4.21 -29.82
N SER A 7 -3.46 -4.06 -30.81
CA SER A 7 -2.09 -3.62 -30.77
C SER A 7 -1.88 -2.60 -29.65
N VAL A 8 -1.16 -2.99 -28.61
CA VAL A 8 -0.57 -2.01 -27.67
C VAL A 8 0.26 -1.09 -28.53
N SER A 9 -0.28 0.11 -28.80
CA SER A 9 0.47 1.17 -29.47
C SER A 9 1.82 1.25 -28.78
N SER A 10 2.89 1.08 -29.55
CA SER A 10 4.25 1.28 -29.06
C SER A 10 4.48 2.80 -28.88
N ALA A 11 3.71 3.41 -27.97
CA ALA A 11 4.01 4.74 -27.50
C ALA A 11 5.44 4.70 -26.96
N THR A 12 6.30 5.53 -27.53
CA THR A 12 7.71 5.60 -27.14
C THR A 12 7.76 5.99 -25.67
N ILE A 13 8.26 5.09 -24.81
CA ILE A 13 8.40 5.36 -23.38
C ILE A 13 9.39 6.50 -23.21
N ASP A 14 9.01 7.54 -22.49
CA ASP A 14 9.88 8.64 -22.13
C ASP A 14 11.08 8.13 -21.32
N THR A 15 12.27 8.24 -21.93
CA THR A 15 13.52 7.71 -21.36
C THR A 15 14.02 8.52 -20.18
N ASP A 16 13.66 9.79 -20.11
CA ASP A 16 14.08 10.69 -19.02
C ASP A 16 13.21 10.48 -17.78
N ARG A 17 11.91 10.32 -17.99
CA ARG A 17 10.94 10.04 -16.91
C ARG A 17 11.01 8.60 -16.43
N TRP A 18 11.19 7.64 -17.33
CA TRP A 18 11.12 6.20 -17.04
C TRP A 18 12.35 5.41 -17.49
N PRO A 19 13.59 5.79 -17.11
CA PRO A 19 14.82 5.19 -17.65
C PRO A 19 14.93 3.69 -17.42
N ALA A 20 14.43 3.18 -16.30
CA ALA A 20 14.44 1.75 -16.00
C ALA A 20 13.41 0.95 -16.82
N VAL A 21 12.27 1.56 -17.13
CA VAL A 21 11.17 0.94 -17.89
C VAL A 21 11.48 1.01 -19.41
N ALA A 22 12.08 2.10 -19.88
CA ALA A 22 12.44 2.26 -21.29
C ALA A 22 13.54 1.28 -21.73
N ARG A 23 14.49 0.92 -20.85
CA ARG A 23 15.62 0.05 -21.16
C ARG A 23 15.29 -1.42 -20.94
N VAL A 24 15.44 -2.23 -22.00
CA VAL A 24 15.52 -3.69 -21.85
C VAL A 24 16.98 -4.06 -21.55
N PRO A 25 17.25 -4.85 -20.48
CA PRO A 25 18.61 -5.28 -20.17
C PRO A 25 19.24 -6.05 -21.33
N GLY A 26 20.44 -5.62 -21.75
CA GLY A 26 21.17 -6.19 -22.88
C GLY A 26 22.35 -7.10 -22.46
N GLY A 27 23.02 -7.67 -23.48
CA GLY A 27 24.24 -8.47 -23.33
C GLY A 27 24.01 -9.95 -22.99
N PRO A 28 25.09 -10.77 -23.07
CA PRO A 28 25.00 -12.23 -22.93
C PRO A 28 24.58 -12.68 -21.52
N PHE A 29 24.99 -11.96 -20.49
CA PHE A 29 24.58 -12.25 -19.11
C PHE A 29 23.07 -12.08 -18.92
N SER A 30 22.49 -11.01 -19.49
CA SER A 30 21.04 -10.79 -19.42
C SER A 30 20.25 -11.82 -20.23
N ALA A 31 20.79 -12.29 -21.35
CA ALA A 31 20.18 -13.37 -22.12
C ALA A 31 20.17 -14.69 -21.32
N ALA A 32 21.29 -15.04 -20.68
CA ALA A 32 21.40 -16.26 -19.87
C ALA A 32 20.45 -16.22 -18.64
N THR A 33 20.45 -15.13 -17.89
CA THR A 33 19.54 -14.97 -16.73
C THR A 33 18.08 -14.91 -17.16
N GLY A 34 17.77 -14.33 -18.33
CA GLY A 34 16.45 -14.31 -18.93
C GLY A 34 15.96 -15.71 -19.29
N ALA A 35 16.80 -16.57 -19.89
CA ALA A 35 16.45 -17.94 -20.20
C ALA A 35 16.14 -18.78 -18.93
N ILE A 36 16.89 -18.54 -17.85
CA ILE A 36 16.61 -19.17 -16.55
C ILE A 36 15.26 -18.68 -16.00
N ALA A 37 15.02 -17.35 -16.06
CA ALA A 37 13.77 -16.75 -15.61
C ALA A 37 12.56 -17.28 -16.38
N ASP A 38 12.64 -17.42 -17.72
CA ASP A 38 11.58 -17.99 -18.54
C ASP A 38 11.25 -19.43 -18.12
N ARG A 39 12.27 -20.27 -17.96
CA ARG A 39 12.09 -21.67 -17.52
C ARG A 39 11.40 -21.76 -16.15
N LEU A 40 11.80 -20.92 -15.21
CA LEU A 40 11.21 -20.87 -13.88
C LEU A 40 9.77 -20.34 -13.93
N PHE A 41 9.54 -19.28 -14.70
CA PHE A 41 8.21 -18.69 -14.88
C PHE A 41 7.23 -19.69 -15.51
N ARG A 42 7.60 -20.34 -16.63
CA ARG A 42 6.77 -21.38 -17.27
C ARG A 42 6.47 -22.54 -16.33
N ARG A 43 7.46 -22.98 -15.54
CA ARG A 43 7.27 -24.05 -14.56
C ARG A 43 6.33 -23.62 -13.42
N ALA A 44 6.41 -22.37 -12.98
CA ALA A 44 5.50 -21.81 -11.99
C ALA A 44 4.07 -21.67 -12.55
N ALA A 45 3.92 -21.08 -13.73
CA ALA A 45 2.63 -20.90 -14.40
C ALA A 45 1.91 -22.24 -14.64
N ALA A 46 2.65 -23.28 -15.03
CA ALA A 46 2.09 -24.63 -15.26
C ALA A 46 1.47 -25.29 -14.00
N ARG A 47 1.76 -24.75 -12.80
CA ARG A 47 1.25 -25.27 -11.52
C ARG A 47 0.12 -24.43 -10.92
N LEU A 48 -0.17 -23.30 -11.56
CA LEU A 48 -1.18 -22.36 -11.10
C LEU A 48 -2.47 -22.48 -11.92
N PRO A 49 -3.64 -22.18 -11.35
CA PRO A 49 -4.90 -22.10 -12.08
C PRO A 49 -4.96 -20.76 -12.86
N ILE A 50 -4.00 -20.55 -13.75
CA ILE A 50 -3.89 -19.40 -14.64
C ILE A 50 -3.58 -19.86 -16.06
N ARG A 51 -3.79 -18.97 -17.01
CA ARG A 51 -3.48 -19.16 -18.41
C ARG A 51 -2.48 -18.12 -18.88
N VAL A 52 -1.36 -18.54 -19.49
CA VAL A 52 -0.36 -17.63 -20.06
C VAL A 52 -0.29 -17.87 -21.56
N VAL A 53 -0.62 -16.85 -22.34
CA VAL A 53 -0.67 -16.90 -23.81
C VAL A 53 0.50 -16.14 -24.39
N TYR A 54 1.26 -16.77 -25.28
CA TYR A 54 2.40 -16.18 -25.96
C TYR A 54 2.05 -15.76 -27.40
N PRO A 55 2.84 -14.87 -28.04
CA PRO A 55 2.56 -14.37 -29.39
C PRO A 55 2.53 -15.45 -30.47
N ASP A 56 3.24 -16.57 -30.28
CA ASP A 56 3.25 -17.72 -31.18
C ASP A 56 2.04 -18.67 -31.01
N GLY A 57 1.09 -18.29 -30.17
CA GLY A 57 -0.08 -19.11 -29.84
C GLY A 57 0.16 -20.16 -28.74
N THR A 58 1.40 -20.30 -28.25
CA THR A 58 1.71 -21.21 -27.14
C THR A 58 0.95 -20.80 -25.87
N VAL A 59 0.29 -21.77 -25.23
CA VAL A 59 -0.40 -21.59 -23.95
C VAL A 59 0.33 -22.40 -22.87
N VAL A 60 0.66 -21.74 -21.76
CA VAL A 60 1.25 -22.38 -20.58
C VAL A 60 0.32 -22.23 -19.39
N GLY A 61 0.19 -23.28 -18.58
CA GLY A 61 -0.77 -23.34 -17.48
C GLY A 61 -2.06 -24.06 -17.88
N ALA A 62 -3.19 -23.61 -17.35
CA ALA A 62 -4.48 -24.26 -17.61
C ALA A 62 -5.01 -23.91 -19.01
N ALA A 63 -5.74 -24.84 -19.59
CA ALA A 63 -6.39 -24.64 -20.91
C ALA A 63 -7.71 -23.87 -20.82
N ASP A 64 -8.32 -23.82 -19.62
CA ASP A 64 -9.62 -23.20 -19.39
C ASP A 64 -9.57 -21.67 -19.62
N PRO A 65 -10.34 -21.15 -20.62
CA PRO A 65 -10.33 -19.72 -20.94
C PRO A 65 -11.01 -18.83 -19.89
N THR A 66 -11.73 -19.41 -18.94
CA THR A 66 -12.40 -18.66 -17.85
C THR A 66 -11.42 -18.27 -16.73
N LEU A 67 -10.25 -18.89 -16.69
CA LEU A 67 -9.23 -18.59 -15.68
C LEU A 67 -8.49 -17.27 -15.97
N PRO A 68 -7.93 -16.65 -14.92
CA PRO A 68 -7.13 -15.43 -15.07
C PRO A 68 -6.04 -15.62 -16.14
N THR A 69 -6.06 -14.75 -17.14
CA THR A 69 -5.20 -14.89 -18.32
C THR A 69 -4.17 -13.77 -18.38
N MET A 70 -2.91 -14.15 -18.51
CA MET A 70 -1.78 -13.28 -18.83
C MET A 70 -1.48 -13.40 -20.34
N VAL A 71 -1.48 -12.28 -21.04
CA VAL A 71 -1.09 -12.22 -22.47
C VAL A 71 0.30 -11.60 -22.55
N VAL A 72 1.25 -12.39 -23.02
CA VAL A 72 2.65 -11.93 -23.21
C VAL A 72 2.77 -11.34 -24.61
N HIS A 73 3.19 -10.08 -24.70
CA HIS A 73 3.38 -9.37 -25.98
C HIS A 73 4.84 -9.38 -26.43
N ARG A 74 5.79 -9.19 -25.46
CA ARG A 74 7.22 -9.11 -25.73
C ARG A 74 7.99 -10.06 -24.79
N PRO A 75 7.98 -11.38 -25.08
CA PRO A 75 8.52 -12.41 -24.19
C PRO A 75 10.00 -12.20 -23.86
N GLU A 76 10.82 -11.85 -24.84
CA GLU A 76 12.26 -11.64 -24.64
C GLU A 76 12.53 -10.44 -23.72
N ALA A 77 11.82 -9.32 -23.89
CA ALA A 77 11.95 -8.15 -23.04
C ALA A 77 11.54 -8.45 -21.60
N MET A 78 10.37 -9.11 -21.43
CA MET A 78 9.85 -9.53 -20.13
C MET A 78 10.86 -10.39 -19.36
N VAL A 79 11.35 -11.49 -19.98
CA VAL A 79 12.24 -12.43 -19.27
C VAL A 79 13.61 -11.84 -18.98
N ARG A 80 14.14 -10.93 -19.81
CA ARG A 80 15.38 -10.21 -19.55
C ARG A 80 15.24 -9.27 -18.34
N ARG A 81 14.10 -8.55 -18.19
CA ARG A 81 13.82 -7.71 -17.03
C ARG A 81 13.69 -8.57 -15.76
N VAL A 82 12.90 -9.65 -15.83
CA VAL A 82 12.72 -10.59 -14.70
C VAL A 82 14.03 -11.24 -14.31
N GLY A 83 14.81 -11.72 -15.28
CA GLY A 83 16.10 -12.36 -15.04
C GLY A 83 17.16 -11.43 -14.43
N ARG A 84 17.05 -10.11 -14.70
CA ARG A 84 17.99 -9.11 -14.19
C ARG A 84 17.57 -8.53 -12.83
N TYR A 85 16.28 -8.27 -12.65
CA TYR A 85 15.75 -7.48 -11.54
C TYR A 85 14.68 -8.20 -10.71
N GLY A 86 14.39 -9.48 -10.99
CA GLY A 86 13.41 -10.28 -10.26
C GLY A 86 12.01 -9.65 -10.31
N LEU A 87 11.36 -9.52 -9.14
CA LEU A 87 10.01 -8.95 -9.05
C LEU A 87 9.93 -7.47 -9.45
N ILE A 88 11.02 -6.69 -9.30
CA ILE A 88 11.07 -5.33 -9.84
C ILE A 88 10.94 -5.38 -11.36
N GLY A 89 11.73 -6.25 -12.01
CA GLY A 89 11.66 -6.45 -13.46
C GLY A 89 10.32 -6.99 -13.95
N PHE A 90 9.62 -7.79 -13.15
CA PHE A 90 8.27 -8.24 -13.45
C PHE A 90 7.28 -7.07 -13.48
N GLY A 91 7.30 -6.19 -12.47
CA GLY A 91 6.49 -4.98 -12.47
C GLY A 91 6.86 -4.01 -13.60
N GLU A 92 8.16 -3.80 -13.86
CA GLU A 92 8.63 -2.95 -14.97
C GLU A 92 8.23 -3.50 -16.33
N SER A 93 8.15 -4.83 -16.49
CA SER A 93 7.67 -5.45 -17.73
C SER A 93 6.18 -5.17 -17.98
N TYR A 94 5.35 -5.10 -16.93
CA TYR A 94 3.97 -4.65 -17.04
C TYR A 94 3.88 -3.17 -17.41
N MET A 95 4.61 -2.31 -16.70
CA MET A 95 4.68 -0.88 -16.98
C MET A 95 5.11 -0.60 -18.43
N ALA A 96 6.05 -1.39 -18.95
CA ALA A 96 6.50 -1.30 -20.33
C ALA A 96 5.49 -1.84 -21.35
N GLY A 97 4.47 -2.59 -20.93
CA GLY A 97 3.54 -3.29 -21.82
C GLY A 97 4.12 -4.56 -22.46
N ASP A 98 5.08 -5.21 -21.79
CA ASP A 98 5.59 -6.51 -22.26
C ASP A 98 4.55 -7.62 -22.09
N TRP A 99 3.59 -7.42 -21.18
CA TRP A 99 2.43 -8.29 -20.99
C TRP A 99 1.22 -7.50 -20.47
N SER A 100 0.03 -8.11 -20.56
CA SER A 100 -1.23 -7.58 -20.05
C SER A 100 -2.08 -8.70 -19.45
N SER A 101 -3.17 -8.33 -18.79
CA SER A 101 -4.19 -9.26 -18.29
C SER A 101 -5.55 -8.56 -18.35
N THR A 102 -6.62 -9.31 -18.60
CA THR A 102 -8.01 -8.82 -18.53
C THR A 102 -8.48 -8.62 -17.09
N ASP A 103 -7.90 -9.40 -16.16
CA ASP A 103 -8.10 -9.25 -14.72
C ASP A 103 -6.74 -9.46 -14.01
N ILE A 104 -6.01 -8.36 -13.90
CA ILE A 104 -4.68 -8.39 -13.29
C ILE A 104 -4.73 -8.73 -11.80
N ALA A 105 -5.78 -8.31 -11.07
CA ALA A 105 -5.91 -8.59 -9.65
C ALA A 105 -6.18 -10.09 -9.40
N ALA A 106 -7.07 -10.72 -10.18
CA ALA A 106 -7.29 -12.16 -10.12
C ALA A 106 -6.01 -12.94 -10.46
N LEU A 107 -5.30 -12.53 -11.53
CA LEU A 107 -4.02 -13.14 -11.92
C LEU A 107 -3.00 -13.08 -10.78
N LEU A 108 -2.78 -11.91 -10.21
CA LEU A 108 -1.82 -11.70 -9.11
C LEU A 108 -2.26 -12.40 -7.81
N THR A 109 -3.56 -12.57 -7.59
CA THR A 109 -4.09 -13.32 -6.46
C THR A 109 -3.66 -14.79 -6.51
N GLU A 110 -3.70 -15.42 -7.70
CA GLU A 110 -3.24 -16.80 -7.84
C GLU A 110 -1.72 -16.95 -7.64
N PHE A 111 -0.93 -15.95 -8.06
CA PHE A 111 0.50 -15.89 -7.69
C PHE A 111 0.69 -15.72 -6.18
N GLY A 112 -0.09 -14.85 -5.54
CA GLY A 112 -0.01 -14.54 -4.11
C GLY A 112 -0.30 -15.75 -3.22
N LYS A 113 -1.34 -16.53 -3.53
CA LYS A 113 -1.74 -17.75 -2.79
C LYS A 113 -0.62 -18.79 -2.67
N ARG A 114 0.27 -18.85 -3.66
CA ARG A 114 1.35 -19.84 -3.74
C ARG A 114 2.75 -19.25 -3.81
N LEU A 115 2.90 -17.99 -3.40
CA LEU A 115 4.17 -17.26 -3.50
C LEU A 115 5.34 -17.99 -2.83
N THR A 116 5.06 -18.72 -1.74
CA THR A 116 6.05 -19.52 -1.01
C THR A 116 6.52 -20.75 -1.78
N GLU A 117 5.67 -21.30 -2.65
CA GLU A 117 5.92 -22.53 -3.42
C GLU A 117 6.58 -22.25 -4.79
N LEU A 118 6.40 -21.02 -5.31
CA LEU A 118 6.88 -20.64 -6.63
C LEU A 118 8.41 -20.54 -6.73
N ILE A 119 9.08 -20.25 -5.61
CA ILE A 119 10.53 -20.12 -5.55
C ILE A 119 11.11 -21.40 -4.93
N PRO A 120 11.85 -22.22 -5.70
CA PRO A 120 12.48 -23.42 -5.18
C PRO A 120 13.35 -23.13 -3.94
N PRO A 121 13.36 -23.99 -2.90
CA PRO A 121 14.13 -23.78 -1.67
C PRO A 121 15.63 -23.55 -1.91
N ALA A 122 16.19 -24.18 -2.94
CA ALA A 122 17.58 -23.99 -3.34
C ALA A 122 17.87 -22.54 -3.79
N LEU A 123 16.93 -21.91 -4.51
CA LEU A 123 17.05 -20.52 -4.96
C LEU A 123 16.77 -19.53 -3.82
N GLN A 124 15.95 -19.91 -2.84
CA GLN A 124 15.75 -19.09 -1.64
C GLN A 124 17.05 -18.93 -0.84
N ARG A 125 17.91 -19.96 -0.80
CA ARG A 125 19.26 -19.90 -0.18
C ARG A 125 20.22 -18.95 -0.91
N LEU A 126 20.04 -18.77 -2.22
CA LEU A 126 20.85 -17.85 -3.04
C LEU A 126 20.29 -16.42 -3.03
N ARG A 127 19.14 -16.20 -2.42
CA ARG A 127 18.48 -14.88 -2.32
C ARG A 127 19.41 -13.77 -1.81
N PRO A 128 20.26 -13.96 -0.76
CA PRO A 128 21.18 -12.91 -0.31
C PRO A 128 22.16 -12.41 -1.37
N LEU A 129 22.48 -13.23 -2.38
CA LEU A 129 23.37 -12.87 -3.50
C LEU A 129 22.64 -12.09 -4.61
N ALA A 130 21.32 -12.23 -4.70
CA ALA A 130 20.48 -11.60 -5.72
C ALA A 130 19.66 -10.42 -5.21
N VAL A 131 19.69 -10.15 -3.90
CA VAL A 131 18.90 -9.08 -3.28
C VAL A 131 19.50 -7.72 -3.60
N VAL A 132 18.71 -6.86 -4.26
CA VAL A 132 19.02 -5.45 -4.40
C VAL A 132 18.72 -4.76 -3.06
N ARG A 133 19.70 -4.06 -2.50
CA ARG A 133 19.53 -3.32 -1.24
C ARG A 133 18.83 -1.97 -1.51
N PRO A 134 17.96 -1.51 -0.60
CA PRO A 134 17.37 -0.18 -0.72
C PRO A 134 18.45 0.91 -0.78
N PRO A 135 18.28 1.93 -1.63
CA PRO A 135 19.16 3.08 -1.66
C PRO A 135 19.18 3.79 -0.30
N ARG A 136 20.32 4.36 0.09
CA ARG A 136 20.44 5.14 1.34
C ARG A 136 19.47 6.32 1.41
N SER A 137 19.06 6.85 0.27
CA SER A 137 18.05 7.92 0.16
C SER A 137 16.66 7.52 0.68
N GLN A 138 16.36 6.22 0.81
CA GLN A 138 15.08 5.74 1.33
C GLN A 138 15.07 5.50 2.85
N TYR A 139 16.16 5.80 3.54
CA TYR A 139 16.21 5.68 5.00
C TYR A 139 15.41 6.82 5.66
N ASN A 140 14.35 6.49 6.44
CA ASN A 140 13.39 7.44 7.01
C ASN A 140 13.95 8.24 8.22
N SER A 141 15.14 8.87 8.05
CA SER A 141 15.57 9.93 8.96
C SER A 141 14.57 11.10 8.92
N ARG A 142 14.56 11.97 9.94
CA ARG A 142 13.64 13.13 10.00
C ARG A 142 13.60 13.96 8.70
N ARG A 143 14.76 14.20 8.08
CA ARG A 143 14.85 14.94 6.82
C ARG A 143 14.32 14.16 5.64
N GLN A 144 14.59 12.85 5.57
CA GLN A 144 14.20 12.01 4.44
C GLN A 144 12.73 11.59 4.51
N ALA A 145 12.17 11.41 5.72
CA ALA A 145 10.74 11.12 5.90
C ALA A 145 9.84 12.20 5.26
N ARG A 146 10.21 13.50 5.42
CA ARG A 146 9.49 14.58 4.74
C ARG A 146 9.54 14.46 3.21
N ARG A 147 10.70 14.12 2.64
CA ARG A 147 10.84 13.95 1.19
C ARG A 147 10.07 12.73 0.68
N ASN A 148 10.20 11.58 1.36
CA ASN A 148 9.53 10.34 0.96
C ASN A 148 8.01 10.50 0.99
N ILE A 149 7.47 11.26 1.97
CA ILE A 149 6.04 11.58 2.04
C ILE A 149 5.65 12.59 0.96
N ALA A 150 6.43 13.67 0.76
CA ALA A 150 6.18 14.63 -0.30
C ALA A 150 6.20 13.95 -1.67
N ASP A 151 7.22 13.15 -1.98
CA ASP A 151 7.34 12.45 -3.27
C ASP A 151 6.12 11.55 -3.59
N HIS A 152 5.45 11.00 -2.58
CA HIS A 152 4.25 10.17 -2.78
C HIS A 152 2.95 11.01 -2.84
N TYR A 153 2.77 12.00 -1.96
CA TYR A 153 1.52 12.77 -1.85
C TYR A 153 1.51 14.08 -2.66
N ASP A 154 2.66 14.57 -3.13
CA ASP A 154 2.76 15.67 -4.10
C ASP A 154 2.39 15.22 -5.54
N LEU A 155 2.05 13.92 -5.74
CA LEU A 155 1.26 13.46 -6.86
C LEU A 155 -0.13 14.08 -6.76
N SER A 156 -0.28 15.34 -7.07
CA SER A 156 -1.52 16.10 -7.22
C SER A 156 -2.76 15.59 -6.45
N ASN A 157 -3.29 16.35 -5.50
CA ASN A 157 -4.59 16.09 -4.85
C ASN A 157 -5.69 15.77 -5.87
N ILE A 158 -5.62 16.36 -7.08
CA ILE A 158 -6.56 16.13 -8.17
C ILE A 158 -6.52 14.65 -8.62
N MET A 159 -5.33 14.06 -8.75
CA MET A 159 -5.21 12.64 -9.12
C MET A 159 -5.87 11.73 -8.06
N PHE A 160 -5.66 12.00 -6.78
CA PHE A 160 -6.28 11.21 -5.71
C PHE A 160 -7.81 11.36 -5.71
N ALA A 161 -8.33 12.56 -5.98
CA ALA A 161 -9.77 12.82 -6.06
C ALA A 161 -10.46 12.06 -7.20
N GLU A 162 -9.73 11.68 -8.27
CA GLU A 162 -10.31 10.94 -9.38
C GLU A 162 -10.65 9.47 -9.04
N PHE A 163 -10.04 8.88 -8.02
CA PHE A 163 -10.32 7.49 -7.66
C PHE A 163 -10.72 7.27 -6.20
N LEU A 164 -10.42 8.19 -5.29
CA LEU A 164 -10.98 8.17 -3.93
C LEU A 164 -12.44 8.62 -3.94
N ASP A 165 -13.11 8.44 -2.82
CA ASP A 165 -14.44 9.00 -2.55
C ASP A 165 -14.34 10.43 -1.98
N GLU A 166 -15.48 11.08 -1.73
CA GLU A 166 -15.56 12.45 -1.21
C GLU A 166 -14.88 12.63 0.15
N THR A 167 -14.73 11.57 0.94
CA THR A 167 -13.99 11.63 2.21
C THR A 167 -12.50 11.82 2.02
N MET A 168 -11.99 11.56 0.82
CA MET A 168 -10.56 11.56 0.50
C MET A 168 -9.75 10.63 1.42
N THR A 169 -10.36 9.57 1.94
CA THR A 169 -9.69 8.65 2.87
C THR A 169 -8.90 7.61 2.12
N TYR A 170 -7.55 7.67 2.21
CA TYR A 170 -6.62 6.77 1.54
C TYR A 170 -6.13 5.66 2.47
N SER A 171 -7.06 4.80 2.89
CA SER A 171 -6.84 3.63 3.75
C SER A 171 -8.04 2.68 3.66
N SER A 172 -7.96 1.47 4.24
CA SER A 172 -9.06 0.50 4.19
C SER A 172 -10.37 1.07 4.71
N ALA A 173 -11.45 0.87 3.98
CA ALA A 173 -12.82 1.09 4.42
C ALA A 173 -13.34 -0.10 5.26
N LEU A 174 -14.56 0.02 5.85
CA LEU A 174 -15.30 -1.04 6.53
C LEU A 174 -16.72 -1.12 5.96
N PHE A 175 -16.96 -2.05 5.05
CA PHE A 175 -18.26 -2.25 4.41
C PHE A 175 -19.23 -3.03 5.30
N ASP A 176 -20.53 -2.82 5.13
CA ASP A 176 -21.58 -3.61 5.82
C ASP A 176 -21.67 -5.02 5.24
N SER A 177 -21.48 -5.14 3.93
CA SER A 177 -21.56 -6.40 3.20
C SER A 177 -20.51 -6.47 2.11
N LEU A 178 -20.15 -7.70 1.72
CA LEU A 178 -19.22 -7.99 0.64
C LEU A 178 -19.90 -8.95 -0.35
N PRO A 179 -19.71 -8.79 -1.67
CA PRO A 179 -18.89 -7.76 -2.31
C PRO A 179 -19.46 -6.36 -2.16
N ALA A 180 -18.57 -5.35 -2.15
CA ALA A 180 -18.95 -3.96 -1.95
C ALA A 180 -19.45 -3.30 -3.25
N HIS A 181 -20.40 -2.36 -3.10
CA HIS A 181 -20.83 -1.48 -4.18
C HIS A 181 -20.08 -0.13 -4.12
N GLU A 182 -19.85 0.48 -5.27
CA GLU A 182 -19.16 1.76 -5.38
C GLU A 182 -19.84 2.86 -4.56
N SER A 183 -21.16 2.94 -4.60
CA SER A 183 -21.96 3.92 -3.86
C SER A 183 -21.86 3.81 -2.33
N SER A 184 -21.29 2.71 -1.82
CA SER A 184 -21.14 2.49 -0.37
C SER A 184 -19.76 2.88 0.17
N LEU A 185 -18.84 3.36 -0.67
CA LEU A 185 -17.44 3.58 -0.25
C LEU A 185 -17.30 4.68 0.79
N ALA A 186 -17.93 5.83 0.60
CA ALA A 186 -17.89 6.92 1.58
C ALA A 186 -18.46 6.52 2.94
N ASP A 187 -19.64 5.88 2.95
CA ASP A 187 -20.25 5.35 4.19
C ASP A 187 -19.36 4.30 4.85
N ALA A 188 -18.68 3.46 4.06
CA ALA A 188 -17.75 2.46 4.57
C ALA A 188 -16.49 3.10 5.17
N GLN A 189 -16.00 4.21 4.60
CA GLN A 189 -14.92 5.02 5.20
C GLN A 189 -15.37 5.66 6.51
N HIS A 190 -16.57 6.21 6.56
CA HIS A 190 -17.14 6.75 7.80
C HIS A 190 -17.26 5.67 8.87
N ARG A 191 -17.82 4.48 8.56
CA ARG A 191 -17.88 3.35 9.52
C ARG A 191 -16.53 2.92 10.06
N LYS A 192 -15.52 2.87 9.20
CA LYS A 192 -14.15 2.56 9.60
C LYS A 192 -13.63 3.58 10.62
N ILE A 193 -13.87 4.86 10.36
CA ILE A 193 -13.47 5.95 11.26
C ILE A 193 -14.26 5.90 12.56
N GLU A 194 -15.60 5.76 12.49
CA GLU A 194 -16.42 5.67 13.70
C GLU A 194 -16.00 4.49 14.59
N ARG A 195 -15.70 3.31 13.99
CA ARG A 195 -15.21 2.16 14.74
C ARG A 195 -13.91 2.45 15.50
N ILE A 196 -12.93 3.10 14.86
CA ILE A 196 -11.66 3.39 15.54
C ILE A 196 -11.82 4.46 16.63
N LEU A 197 -12.72 5.45 16.43
CA LEU A 197 -13.07 6.45 17.43
C LEU A 197 -13.77 5.81 18.65
N ASP A 198 -14.69 4.86 18.42
CA ASP A 198 -15.36 4.10 19.48
C ASP A 198 -14.36 3.25 20.26
N ALA A 199 -13.50 2.52 19.57
CA ALA A 199 -12.47 1.68 20.18
C ALA A 199 -11.48 2.49 21.03
N ALA A 200 -11.17 3.73 20.61
CA ALA A 200 -10.35 4.67 21.36
C ALA A 200 -11.11 5.40 22.49
N GLY A 201 -12.44 5.28 22.57
CA GLY A 201 -13.27 5.94 23.57
C GLY A 201 -13.43 7.44 23.36
N VAL A 202 -13.35 7.90 22.09
CA VAL A 202 -13.46 9.33 21.77
C VAL A 202 -14.90 9.81 21.96
N SER A 203 -15.08 10.82 22.80
CA SER A 203 -16.33 11.44 23.15
C SER A 203 -16.20 12.95 23.30
N SER A 204 -17.30 13.63 23.63
CA SER A 204 -17.29 15.09 23.87
C SER A 204 -16.29 15.47 24.95
N GLY A 205 -15.46 16.48 24.67
CA GLY A 205 -14.39 16.96 25.55
C GLY A 205 -13.09 16.16 25.51
N SER A 206 -13.05 15.00 24.83
CA SER A 206 -11.80 14.23 24.67
C SER A 206 -10.71 15.05 23.98
N ARG A 207 -9.47 14.96 24.48
CA ARG A 207 -8.28 15.48 23.83
C ARG A 207 -7.67 14.39 22.94
N VAL A 208 -7.73 14.58 21.64
CA VAL A 208 -7.32 13.60 20.64
C VAL A 208 -6.06 14.05 19.92
N LEU A 209 -5.09 13.16 19.78
CA LEU A 209 -3.97 13.32 18.84
C LEU A 209 -4.17 12.39 17.64
N GLU A 210 -4.16 12.95 16.45
CA GLU A 210 -4.08 12.19 15.20
C GLU A 210 -2.68 12.29 14.60
N ILE A 211 -2.03 11.15 14.33
CA ILE A 211 -0.74 11.07 13.64
C ILE A 211 -0.97 10.60 12.22
N GLY A 212 -0.86 11.52 11.26
CA GLY A 212 -1.16 11.28 9.85
C GLY A 212 -2.52 11.84 9.45
N THR A 213 -2.61 13.16 9.29
CA THR A 213 -3.85 13.90 9.00
C THR A 213 -4.56 13.41 7.72
N GLY A 214 -3.81 12.93 6.71
CA GLY A 214 -4.37 12.75 5.37
C GLY A 214 -5.04 14.05 4.90
N TRP A 215 -6.27 13.94 4.41
CA TRP A 215 -7.07 15.12 4.01
C TRP A 215 -8.11 15.53 5.05
N GLY A 216 -7.98 15.03 6.30
CA GLY A 216 -8.67 15.57 7.47
C GLY A 216 -9.98 14.88 7.87
N GLU A 217 -10.41 13.81 7.23
CA GLU A 217 -11.71 13.20 7.53
C GLU A 217 -11.80 12.68 8.97
N LEU A 218 -10.74 12.03 9.49
CA LEU A 218 -10.77 11.49 10.86
C LEU A 218 -10.85 12.63 11.91
N CYS A 219 -10.04 13.68 11.77
CA CYS A 219 -10.09 14.80 12.72
C CYS A 219 -11.43 15.54 12.67
N ILE A 220 -12.05 15.67 11.49
CA ILE A 220 -13.40 16.23 11.34
C ILE A 220 -14.42 15.38 12.10
N ARG A 221 -14.43 14.05 11.87
CA ARG A 221 -15.36 13.12 12.54
C ARG A 221 -15.19 13.11 14.05
N ALA A 222 -13.94 13.13 14.54
CA ALA A 222 -13.65 13.24 15.98
C ALA A 222 -14.16 14.56 16.58
N ALA A 223 -13.95 15.69 15.88
CA ALA A 223 -14.43 16.99 16.31
C ALA A 223 -15.96 17.10 16.29
N MET A 224 -16.65 16.45 15.32
CA MET A 224 -18.13 16.34 15.31
C MET A 224 -18.68 15.62 16.54
N ARG A 225 -17.91 14.72 17.17
CA ARG A 225 -18.25 14.09 18.46
C ARG A 225 -18.03 15.04 19.65
N GLY A 226 -17.54 16.26 19.42
CA GLY A 226 -17.22 17.27 20.44
C GLY A 226 -15.82 17.16 21.02
N ALA A 227 -14.93 16.37 20.42
CA ALA A 227 -13.53 16.28 20.83
C ALA A 227 -12.72 17.52 20.41
N HIS A 228 -11.61 17.77 21.12
CA HIS A 228 -10.56 18.70 20.71
C HIS A 228 -9.43 17.92 20.08
N VAL A 229 -9.15 18.16 18.80
CA VAL A 229 -8.23 17.36 18.01
C VAL A 229 -7.00 18.16 17.62
N ARG A 230 -5.83 17.62 17.95
CA ARG A 230 -4.57 18.00 17.32
C ARG A 230 -4.21 16.95 16.29
N SER A 231 -4.11 17.34 15.02
CA SER A 231 -3.73 16.45 13.92
C SER A 231 -2.39 16.88 13.33
N ILE A 232 -1.52 15.94 13.00
CA ILE A 232 -0.18 16.24 12.50
C ILE A 232 0.09 15.55 11.17
N THR A 233 0.76 16.26 10.26
CA THR A 233 1.24 15.74 8.98
C THR A 233 2.63 16.30 8.67
N LEU A 234 3.34 15.65 7.72
CA LEU A 234 4.58 16.16 7.13
C LEU A 234 4.37 16.80 5.75
N SER A 235 3.17 16.67 5.16
CA SER A 235 2.80 17.24 3.86
C SER A 235 2.10 18.59 4.02
N ALA A 236 2.68 19.65 3.44
CA ALA A 236 2.07 20.98 3.42
C ALA A 236 0.77 20.99 2.60
N GLU A 237 0.69 20.20 1.53
CA GLU A 237 -0.50 20.08 0.71
C GLU A 237 -1.66 19.42 1.47
N GLN A 238 -1.40 18.32 2.20
CA GLN A 238 -2.40 17.71 3.06
C GLN A 238 -2.87 18.69 4.14
N GLN A 239 -1.95 19.39 4.81
CA GLN A 239 -2.30 20.38 5.83
C GLN A 239 -3.22 21.47 5.26
N ARG A 240 -2.87 22.02 4.09
CA ARG A 240 -3.68 23.09 3.47
C ARG A 240 -5.10 22.62 3.18
N MET A 241 -5.23 21.46 2.53
CA MET A 241 -6.54 20.91 2.15
C MET A 241 -7.35 20.48 3.37
N ALA A 242 -6.73 19.84 4.35
CA ALA A 242 -7.40 19.43 5.58
C ALA A 242 -7.89 20.65 6.39
N ARG A 243 -7.10 21.72 6.50
CA ARG A 243 -7.55 22.98 7.13
C ARG A 243 -8.74 23.60 6.42
N GLN A 244 -8.74 23.59 5.09
CA GLN A 244 -9.87 24.06 4.29
C GLN A 244 -11.12 23.24 4.62
N ARG A 245 -11.07 21.91 4.59
CA ARG A 245 -12.20 21.04 4.88
C ARG A 245 -12.71 21.19 6.32
N VAL A 246 -11.80 21.33 7.29
CA VAL A 246 -12.16 21.63 8.70
C VAL A 246 -12.90 22.97 8.80
N SER A 247 -12.45 23.99 8.09
CA SER A 247 -13.14 25.31 8.05
C SER A 247 -14.52 25.23 7.40
N GLU A 248 -14.64 24.52 6.27
CA GLU A 248 -15.92 24.28 5.59
C GLU A 248 -16.91 23.50 6.46
N ALA A 249 -16.41 22.60 7.33
CA ALA A 249 -17.22 21.88 8.31
C ALA A 249 -17.57 22.72 9.56
N GLY A 250 -17.06 23.96 9.69
CA GLY A 250 -17.30 24.84 10.85
C GLY A 250 -16.63 24.37 12.15
N LEU A 251 -15.49 23.64 12.05
CA LEU A 251 -14.84 22.99 13.20
C LEU A 251 -13.45 23.57 13.55
N SER A 252 -13.14 24.77 13.03
CA SER A 252 -11.83 25.41 13.24
C SER A 252 -11.48 25.72 14.69
N ASP A 253 -12.46 25.81 15.56
CA ASP A 253 -12.30 26.00 17.01
C ASP A 253 -11.94 24.72 17.77
N ARG A 254 -12.09 23.54 17.12
CA ARG A 254 -11.88 22.23 17.73
C ARG A 254 -10.72 21.45 17.12
N VAL A 255 -10.26 21.82 15.94
CA VAL A 255 -9.22 21.08 15.21
C VAL A 255 -8.03 21.97 14.92
N GLU A 256 -6.87 21.58 15.43
CA GLU A 256 -5.56 22.15 15.09
C GLU A 256 -4.78 21.18 14.19
N ILE A 257 -4.25 21.67 13.06
CA ILE A 257 -3.47 20.83 12.12
C ILE A 257 -2.07 21.41 11.97
N ASP A 258 -1.05 20.62 12.38
CA ASP A 258 0.34 21.04 12.42
C ASP A 258 1.23 20.33 11.39
N LEU A 259 2.19 21.05 10.82
CA LEU A 259 3.35 20.46 10.15
C LEU A 259 4.37 20.01 11.18
N CYS A 260 4.22 18.79 11.69
CA CYS A 260 5.01 18.30 12.82
C CYS A 260 5.38 16.81 12.62
N ASP A 261 6.63 16.47 12.96
CA ASP A 261 7.04 15.07 13.07
C ASP A 261 6.50 14.48 14.38
N TYR A 262 5.97 13.26 14.34
CA TYR A 262 5.38 12.60 15.52
C TYR A 262 6.36 12.50 16.70
N ARG A 263 7.67 12.45 16.41
CA ARG A 263 8.75 12.40 17.41
C ARG A 263 8.87 13.67 18.24
N ASP A 264 8.39 14.79 17.69
CA ASP A 264 8.49 16.14 18.28
C ASP A 264 7.18 16.57 18.97
N VAL A 265 6.14 15.75 18.94
CA VAL A 265 4.87 16.03 19.60
C VAL A 265 5.04 15.93 21.12
N GLU A 266 4.50 16.92 21.83
CA GLU A 266 4.42 16.96 23.29
C GLU A 266 2.97 16.97 23.77
N GLY A 267 2.78 16.73 25.06
CA GLY A 267 1.47 16.73 25.70
C GLY A 267 0.98 15.35 26.12
N SER A 268 -0.28 15.28 26.54
CA SER A 268 -0.97 14.06 26.96
C SER A 268 -2.38 14.08 26.41
N TYR A 269 -2.82 12.96 25.83
CA TYR A 269 -4.07 12.85 25.08
C TYR A 269 -4.88 11.67 25.59
N ASP A 270 -6.21 11.84 25.63
CA ASP A 270 -7.15 10.78 26.00
C ASP A 270 -7.21 9.69 24.95
N ALA A 271 -7.04 10.07 23.66
CA ALA A 271 -6.91 9.14 22.56
C ALA A 271 -5.75 9.54 21.63
N VAL A 272 -4.93 8.57 21.23
CA VAL A 272 -3.90 8.73 20.20
C VAL A 272 -4.24 7.82 19.04
N LEU A 273 -4.51 8.41 17.88
CA LEU A 273 -4.99 7.75 16.68
C LEU A 273 -3.95 7.80 15.55
N SER A 274 -3.80 6.70 14.82
CA SER A 274 -2.90 6.68 13.65
C SER A 274 -3.35 5.60 12.66
N ILE A 275 -3.65 6.01 11.43
CA ILE A 275 -4.17 5.12 10.38
C ILE A 275 -3.13 4.94 9.29
N GLU A 276 -2.64 3.69 9.10
CA GLU A 276 -1.70 3.28 8.04
C GLU A 276 -0.46 4.17 7.93
N MET A 277 0.12 4.47 9.10
CA MET A 277 1.32 5.30 9.23
C MET A 277 2.58 4.51 9.58
N VAL A 278 2.45 3.41 10.35
CA VAL A 278 3.60 2.63 10.82
C VAL A 278 4.41 2.04 9.66
N GLU A 279 3.76 1.79 8.54
CA GLU A 279 4.34 1.31 7.28
C GLU A 279 5.36 2.29 6.70
N ALA A 280 5.06 3.59 6.82
CA ALA A 280 5.92 4.67 6.32
C ALA A 280 7.04 5.06 7.31
N VAL A 281 6.99 4.59 8.56
CA VAL A 281 7.98 4.91 9.59
C VAL A 281 9.33 4.26 9.30
N GLY A 282 9.32 3.02 8.78
CA GLY A 282 10.53 2.22 8.53
C GLY A 282 11.00 1.42 9.74
N TYR A 283 11.48 0.21 9.49
CA TYR A 283 11.84 -0.80 10.50
C TYR A 283 12.68 -0.29 11.68
N PRO A 284 13.77 0.48 11.47
CA PRO A 284 14.61 0.95 12.59
C PRO A 284 13.90 1.89 13.56
N PHE A 285 12.82 2.51 13.14
CA PHE A 285 12.10 3.53 13.90
C PHE A 285 10.78 3.02 14.53
N TRP A 286 10.37 1.77 14.27
CA TRP A 286 9.18 1.20 14.90
C TRP A 286 9.20 1.25 16.44
N PRO A 287 10.30 0.91 17.14
CA PRO A 287 10.35 1.07 18.59
C PRO A 287 10.11 2.53 19.03
N THR A 288 10.74 3.49 18.37
CA THR A 288 10.55 4.92 18.65
C THR A 288 9.09 5.35 18.41
N TYR A 289 8.47 4.83 17.36
CA TYR A 289 7.06 5.12 17.06
C TYR A 289 6.15 4.65 18.19
N PHE A 290 6.21 3.40 18.61
CA PHE A 290 5.38 2.87 19.69
C PHE A 290 5.69 3.48 21.06
N GLN A 291 6.97 3.79 21.35
CA GLN A 291 7.35 4.54 22.54
C GLN A 291 6.77 5.97 22.55
N THR A 292 6.67 6.60 21.38
CA THR A 292 6.04 7.91 21.26
C THR A 292 4.54 7.83 21.53
N LEU A 293 3.83 6.83 20.97
CA LEU A 293 2.42 6.62 21.28
C LEU A 293 2.19 6.40 22.78
N ASP A 294 3.03 5.55 23.42
CA ASP A 294 2.97 5.29 24.87
C ASP A 294 3.23 6.54 25.73
N ARG A 295 4.16 7.40 25.31
CA ARG A 295 4.48 8.65 25.99
C ARG A 295 3.35 9.66 25.93
N LEU A 296 2.63 9.70 24.81
CA LEU A 296 1.61 10.71 24.53
C LEU A 296 0.22 10.32 25.03
N VAL A 297 -0.06 9.04 25.22
CA VAL A 297 -1.34 8.61 25.77
C VAL A 297 -1.42 8.86 27.27
N ALA A 298 -2.54 9.43 27.71
CA ALA A 298 -2.85 9.65 29.13
C ALA A 298 -2.96 8.29 29.86
N PRO A 299 -2.79 8.26 31.21
CA PRO A 299 -2.86 7.01 31.98
C PRO A 299 -4.17 6.23 31.79
N HIS A 300 -5.28 6.91 31.54
CA HIS A 300 -6.61 6.33 31.29
C HIS A 300 -7.02 6.39 29.82
N GLY A 301 -6.11 6.83 28.96
CA GLY A 301 -6.35 6.97 27.53
C GLY A 301 -6.15 5.67 26.76
N ARG A 302 -6.43 5.74 25.47
CA ARG A 302 -6.22 4.62 24.54
C ARG A 302 -5.43 5.05 23.33
N VAL A 303 -4.66 4.13 22.81
CA VAL A 303 -4.03 4.24 21.50
C VAL A 303 -4.79 3.34 20.53
N ALA A 304 -5.26 3.88 19.41
CA ALA A 304 -5.85 3.08 18.36
C ALA A 304 -5.14 3.32 17.02
N ILE A 305 -4.63 2.25 16.43
CA ILE A 305 -3.95 2.32 15.13
C ILE A 305 -4.60 1.38 14.13
N GLN A 306 -4.58 1.76 12.86
CA GLN A 306 -4.84 0.86 11.75
C GLN A 306 -3.51 0.56 11.06
N ALA A 307 -3.18 -0.71 10.89
CA ALA A 307 -1.89 -1.10 10.32
C ALA A 307 -2.01 -2.32 9.41
N ILE A 308 -1.37 -2.25 8.24
CA ILE A 308 -1.21 -3.36 7.32
C ILE A 308 -0.12 -4.28 7.87
N THR A 309 -0.36 -5.58 7.81
CA THR A 309 0.59 -6.60 8.27
C THR A 309 0.87 -7.64 7.20
N MET A 310 2.03 -8.26 7.31
CA MET A 310 2.45 -9.39 6.49
C MET A 310 3.02 -10.52 7.36
N PRO A 311 3.16 -11.77 6.83
CA PRO A 311 3.76 -12.87 7.57
C PRO A 311 5.15 -12.52 8.11
N HIS A 312 5.44 -12.90 9.35
CA HIS A 312 6.64 -12.48 10.08
C HIS A 312 7.94 -12.88 9.38
N ASP A 313 8.03 -14.12 8.88
CA ASP A 313 9.18 -14.62 8.12
C ASP A 313 9.43 -13.78 6.84
N ARG A 314 8.35 -13.30 6.20
CA ARG A 314 8.40 -12.47 5.02
C ARG A 314 8.82 -11.04 5.36
N MET A 315 8.31 -10.47 6.42
CA MET A 315 8.74 -9.19 6.95
C MET A 315 10.26 -9.22 7.24
N GLN A 316 10.73 -10.23 7.96
CA GLN A 316 12.16 -10.41 8.25
C GLN A 316 13.01 -10.53 6.98
N ALA A 317 12.53 -11.28 5.98
CA ALA A 317 13.22 -11.46 4.72
C ALA A 317 13.23 -10.19 3.85
N SER A 318 12.19 -9.34 3.95
CA SER A 318 12.04 -8.14 3.11
C SER A 318 12.68 -6.89 3.68
N ARG A 319 12.99 -6.83 4.98
CA ARG A 319 13.53 -5.61 5.64
C ARG A 319 14.81 -5.05 5.02
N ASN A 320 15.59 -5.88 4.33
CA ASN A 320 16.82 -5.47 3.64
C ASN A 320 16.72 -5.65 2.11
N THR A 321 15.50 -5.87 1.59
CA THR A 321 15.26 -6.12 0.16
C THR A 321 14.58 -4.91 -0.46
N TYR A 322 15.14 -4.39 -1.55
CA TYR A 322 14.50 -3.37 -2.36
C TYR A 322 13.38 -3.99 -3.18
N THR A 323 12.18 -3.45 -3.09
CA THR A 323 11.00 -3.98 -3.76
C THR A 323 10.48 -3.00 -4.81
N TRP A 324 9.63 -3.49 -5.71
CA TRP A 324 8.97 -2.65 -6.71
C TRP A 324 8.11 -1.56 -6.06
N ILE A 325 7.37 -1.90 -4.99
CA ILE A 325 6.56 -0.93 -4.22
C ILE A 325 7.44 0.19 -3.63
N GLN A 326 8.60 -0.16 -3.07
CA GLN A 326 9.53 0.85 -2.53
C GLN A 326 10.17 1.70 -3.63
N LYS A 327 10.34 1.13 -4.83
CA LYS A 327 10.94 1.87 -5.95
C LYS A 327 9.99 2.91 -6.54
N TYR A 328 8.71 2.59 -6.65
CA TYR A 328 7.77 3.37 -7.45
C TYR A 328 6.63 4.02 -6.64
N ILE A 329 6.26 3.47 -5.49
CA ILE A 329 5.06 3.88 -4.76
C ILE A 329 5.39 4.43 -3.36
N PHE A 330 6.00 3.61 -2.48
CA PHE A 330 6.26 3.98 -1.08
C PHE A 330 7.75 3.89 -0.75
N PRO A 331 8.56 4.91 -1.09
CA PRO A 331 9.98 4.92 -0.77
C PRO A 331 10.22 4.77 0.75
N GLY A 332 11.05 3.80 1.13
CA GLY A 332 11.38 3.53 2.53
C GLY A 332 10.30 2.83 3.36
N GLY A 333 9.13 2.54 2.77
CA GLY A 333 8.05 1.81 3.43
C GLY A 333 8.40 0.36 3.72
N LEU A 334 7.89 -0.17 4.84
CA LEU A 334 7.95 -1.59 5.18
C LEU A 334 6.74 -1.97 6.03
N LEU A 335 6.06 -3.05 5.62
CA LEU A 335 4.94 -3.58 6.37
C LEU A 335 5.42 -4.34 7.61
N PRO A 336 4.89 -4.06 8.81
CA PRO A 336 5.17 -4.85 10.00
C PRO A 336 4.47 -6.23 9.92
N SER A 337 4.82 -7.11 10.86
CA SER A 337 4.01 -8.28 11.18
C SER A 337 3.31 -8.08 12.52
N THR A 338 2.27 -8.86 12.75
CA THR A 338 1.57 -8.93 14.04
C THR A 338 2.54 -9.21 15.19
N GLU A 339 3.46 -10.17 14.99
CA GLU A 339 4.47 -10.54 15.98
C GLU A 339 5.46 -9.39 16.26
N ALA A 340 5.81 -8.60 15.23
CA ALA A 340 6.69 -7.46 15.41
C ALA A 340 6.01 -6.35 16.23
N ILE A 341 4.73 -6.05 15.95
CA ILE A 341 3.95 -5.07 16.71
C ILE A 341 3.83 -5.51 18.17
N LEU A 342 3.39 -6.76 18.42
CA LEU A 342 3.25 -7.31 19.77
C LEU A 342 4.58 -7.37 20.52
N GLY A 343 5.64 -7.79 19.84
CA GLY A 343 6.99 -7.85 20.44
C GLY A 343 7.50 -6.49 20.87
N ILE A 344 7.34 -5.46 20.03
CA ILE A 344 7.77 -4.08 20.33
C ILE A 344 6.92 -3.49 21.45
N THR A 345 5.59 -3.54 21.34
CA THR A 345 4.69 -2.97 22.36
C THR A 345 4.89 -3.64 23.73
N GLY A 346 5.03 -4.98 23.73
CA GLY A 346 5.23 -5.74 24.97
C GLY A 346 6.57 -5.55 25.64
N SER A 347 7.65 -5.28 24.89
CA SER A 347 9.00 -5.17 25.43
C SER A 347 9.49 -3.74 25.70
N THR A 348 8.95 -2.75 24.97
CA THR A 348 9.50 -1.37 25.01
C THR A 348 8.51 -0.31 25.49
N THR A 349 7.25 -0.70 25.78
CA THR A 349 6.18 0.22 26.18
C THR A 349 5.30 -0.36 27.29
N ARG A 350 4.43 0.47 27.87
CA ARG A 350 3.36 0.06 28.78
C ARG A 350 2.11 -0.43 28.03
N LEU A 351 2.06 -0.24 26.72
CA LEU A 351 0.89 -0.54 25.88
C LEU A 351 0.60 -2.04 25.87
N ARG A 352 -0.65 -2.40 26.15
CA ARG A 352 -1.16 -3.78 26.04
C ARG A 352 -2.35 -3.78 25.11
N THR A 353 -2.42 -4.73 24.21
CA THR A 353 -3.54 -4.91 23.27
C THR A 353 -4.81 -5.22 24.03
N VAL A 354 -5.87 -4.45 23.80
CA VAL A 354 -7.20 -4.64 24.36
C VAL A 354 -8.25 -5.04 23.33
N ASP A 355 -8.03 -4.69 22.06
CA ASP A 355 -8.85 -5.10 20.92
C ASP A 355 -8.00 -5.19 19.65
N MET A 356 -8.39 -6.11 18.75
CA MET A 356 -7.81 -6.26 17.42
C MET A 356 -8.89 -6.74 16.44
N TYR A 357 -9.09 -6.01 15.35
CA TYR A 357 -10.13 -6.28 14.37
C TYR A 357 -9.57 -6.26 12.95
N SER A 358 -9.74 -7.37 12.21
CA SER A 358 -9.27 -7.49 10.82
C SER A 358 -10.24 -6.83 9.84
N LEU A 359 -9.67 -6.09 8.90
CA LEU A 359 -10.37 -5.47 7.77
C LEU A 359 -9.91 -6.08 6.42
N ARG A 360 -9.25 -7.24 6.44
CA ARG A 360 -8.59 -7.83 5.26
C ARG A 360 -9.44 -7.84 3.99
N LEU A 361 -10.64 -8.43 4.05
CA LEU A 361 -11.52 -8.52 2.88
C LEU A 361 -12.13 -7.16 2.52
N HIS A 362 -12.30 -6.28 3.49
CA HIS A 362 -12.75 -4.90 3.25
C HIS A 362 -11.70 -4.10 2.49
N TYR A 363 -10.39 -4.30 2.80
CA TYR A 363 -9.34 -3.63 2.05
C TYR A 363 -9.22 -4.17 0.63
N ALA A 364 -9.38 -5.48 0.42
CA ALA A 364 -9.44 -6.04 -0.92
C ALA A 364 -10.53 -5.36 -1.76
N GLU A 365 -11.72 -5.13 -1.19
CA GLU A 365 -12.82 -4.46 -1.89
C GLU A 365 -12.58 -2.95 -2.05
N THR A 366 -11.99 -2.29 -1.05
CA THR A 366 -11.59 -0.88 -1.16
C THR A 366 -10.64 -0.67 -2.35
N LEU A 367 -9.61 -1.52 -2.46
CA LEU A 367 -8.62 -1.46 -3.54
C LEU A 367 -9.21 -1.82 -4.91
N ARG A 368 -10.16 -2.76 -4.96
CA ARG A 368 -10.91 -3.07 -6.18
C ARG A 368 -11.68 -1.85 -6.67
N LEU A 369 -12.44 -1.19 -5.80
CA LEU A 369 -13.21 0.00 -6.14
C LEU A 369 -12.31 1.15 -6.59
N TRP A 370 -11.21 1.39 -5.89
CA TRP A 370 -10.24 2.40 -6.32
C TRP A 370 -9.63 2.08 -7.67
N ARG A 371 -9.28 0.81 -7.92
CA ARG A 371 -8.71 0.39 -9.21
C ARG A 371 -9.72 0.54 -10.35
N GLU A 372 -10.95 0.13 -10.15
CA GLU A 372 -12.03 0.28 -11.16
C GLU A 372 -12.27 1.76 -11.51
N ARG A 373 -12.35 2.64 -10.50
CA ARG A 373 -12.44 4.08 -10.72
C ARG A 373 -11.23 4.63 -11.46
N PHE A 374 -10.02 4.30 -11.01
CA PHE A 374 -8.79 4.78 -11.61
C PHE A 374 -8.68 4.36 -13.10
N VAL A 375 -8.95 3.10 -13.40
CA VAL A 375 -8.93 2.60 -14.78
C VAL A 375 -10.00 3.28 -15.64
N GLY A 376 -11.19 3.52 -15.08
CA GLY A 376 -12.28 4.24 -15.76
C GLY A 376 -11.97 5.73 -16.03
N ARG A 377 -10.95 6.31 -15.39
CA ARG A 377 -10.54 7.72 -15.55
C ARG A 377 -9.28 7.91 -16.40
N ARG A 378 -8.98 6.94 -17.28
CA ARG A 378 -7.74 6.95 -18.07
C ARG A 378 -7.55 8.23 -18.90
N GLU A 379 -8.59 8.72 -19.55
CA GLU A 379 -8.54 9.94 -20.35
C GLU A 379 -8.28 11.16 -19.47
N THR A 380 -8.98 11.31 -18.36
CA THR A 380 -8.78 12.37 -17.38
C THR A 380 -7.34 12.35 -16.83
N MET A 381 -6.79 11.15 -16.54
CA MET A 381 -5.40 11.02 -16.10
C MET A 381 -4.41 11.50 -17.17
N ALA A 382 -4.67 11.20 -18.44
CA ALA A 382 -3.83 11.69 -19.55
C ALA A 382 -3.90 13.22 -19.70
N GLU A 383 -5.09 13.83 -19.55
CA GLU A 383 -5.28 15.28 -19.54
C GLU A 383 -4.53 15.97 -18.38
N LEU A 384 -4.43 15.29 -17.23
CA LEU A 384 -3.65 15.73 -16.07
C LEU A 384 -2.13 15.55 -16.26
N GLY A 385 -1.67 15.01 -17.40
CA GLY A 385 -0.26 14.83 -17.73
C GLY A 385 0.35 13.51 -17.25
N PHE A 386 -0.47 12.55 -16.82
CA PHE A 386 -0.02 11.21 -16.47
C PHE A 386 0.01 10.31 -17.71
N ASP A 387 1.20 9.83 -18.07
CA ASP A 387 1.40 9.00 -19.24
C ASP A 387 0.96 7.54 -19.03
N GLU A 388 0.99 6.77 -20.11
CA GLU A 388 0.60 5.35 -20.12
C GLU A 388 1.43 4.50 -19.15
N VAL A 389 2.71 4.79 -18.97
CA VAL A 389 3.59 4.08 -18.03
C VAL A 389 3.14 4.33 -16.59
N PHE A 390 2.78 5.58 -16.27
CA PHE A 390 2.20 5.93 -14.98
C PHE A 390 0.87 5.21 -14.74
N HIS A 391 -0.03 5.22 -15.74
CA HIS A 391 -1.32 4.55 -15.64
C HIS A 391 -1.15 3.06 -15.32
N ARG A 392 -0.28 2.36 -16.06
CA ARG A 392 0.04 0.96 -15.80
C ARG A 392 0.71 0.75 -14.44
N MET A 393 1.58 1.64 -14.03
CA MET A 393 2.22 1.59 -12.72
C MET A 393 1.18 1.65 -11.59
N TRP A 394 0.24 2.59 -11.67
CA TRP A 394 -0.77 2.78 -10.64
C TRP A 394 -1.81 1.65 -10.62
N GLU A 395 -2.26 1.20 -11.78
CA GLU A 395 -3.12 0.02 -11.92
C GLU A 395 -2.45 -1.23 -11.32
N LEU A 396 -1.18 -1.47 -11.64
CA LEU A 396 -0.41 -2.58 -11.07
C LEU A 396 -0.31 -2.47 -9.55
N TYR A 397 -0.06 -1.28 -9.02
CA TYR A 397 0.00 -1.04 -7.59
C TYR A 397 -1.31 -1.42 -6.89
N LEU A 398 -2.44 -0.91 -7.38
CA LEU A 398 -3.76 -1.20 -6.80
C LEU A 398 -4.10 -2.69 -6.91
N ALA A 399 -3.88 -3.30 -8.07
CA ALA A 399 -4.12 -4.73 -8.31
C ALA A 399 -3.20 -5.64 -7.47
N TYR A 400 -1.92 -5.28 -7.32
CA TYR A 400 -0.96 -6.02 -6.51
C TYR A 400 -1.35 -5.98 -5.03
N SER A 401 -1.77 -4.81 -4.54
CA SER A 401 -2.25 -4.63 -3.17
C SER A 401 -3.55 -5.40 -2.94
N GLU A 402 -4.54 -5.28 -3.84
CA GLU A 402 -5.79 -6.05 -3.81
C GLU A 402 -5.50 -7.56 -3.75
N ALA A 403 -4.62 -8.05 -4.61
CA ALA A 403 -4.22 -9.46 -4.63
C ALA A 403 -3.55 -9.91 -3.33
N GLY A 404 -2.77 -9.05 -2.69
CA GLY A 404 -2.16 -9.31 -1.38
C GLY A 404 -3.20 -9.62 -0.31
N PHE A 405 -4.28 -8.82 -0.24
CA PHE A 405 -5.36 -9.04 0.71
C PHE A 405 -6.28 -10.20 0.31
N ARG A 406 -6.64 -10.34 -0.97
CA ARG A 406 -7.45 -11.47 -1.47
C ARG A 406 -6.80 -12.82 -1.24
N SER A 407 -5.49 -12.92 -1.44
CA SER A 407 -4.74 -14.16 -1.23
C SER A 407 -4.52 -14.51 0.24
N GLY A 408 -4.76 -13.57 1.17
CA GLY A 408 -4.45 -13.72 2.59
C GLY A 408 -2.96 -13.57 2.90
N TYR A 409 -2.14 -13.11 1.94
CA TYR A 409 -0.74 -12.76 2.18
C TYR A 409 -0.59 -11.49 3.00
N LEU A 410 -1.49 -10.52 2.83
CA LEU A 410 -1.60 -9.32 3.64
C LEU A 410 -2.87 -9.35 4.49
N ASP A 411 -2.81 -8.72 5.65
CA ASP A 411 -3.96 -8.34 6.45
C ASP A 411 -3.85 -6.87 6.87
N VAL A 412 -4.92 -6.27 7.33
CA VAL A 412 -4.94 -4.95 7.95
C VAL A 412 -5.80 -5.01 9.19
N TYR A 413 -5.26 -4.53 10.29
CA TYR A 413 -5.97 -4.56 11.57
C TYR A 413 -6.15 -3.17 12.14
N GLN A 414 -7.30 -2.95 12.77
CA GLN A 414 -7.44 -1.92 13.79
C GLN A 414 -7.03 -2.53 15.13
N TRP A 415 -6.02 -1.95 15.74
CA TRP A 415 -5.49 -2.32 17.05
C TRP A 415 -5.87 -1.27 18.08
N THR A 416 -6.33 -1.69 19.24
CA THR A 416 -6.52 -0.80 20.38
C THR A 416 -5.59 -1.23 21.49
N PHE A 417 -4.87 -0.28 22.05
CA PHE A 417 -3.96 -0.49 23.17
C PHE A 417 -4.36 0.40 24.34
N ALA A 418 -4.11 -0.09 25.58
CA ALA A 418 -4.19 0.70 26.79
C ALA A 418 -2.88 0.57 27.57
N PRO A 419 -2.44 1.60 28.33
CA PRO A 419 -1.32 1.49 29.25
C PRO A 419 -1.57 0.40 30.30
N SER A 420 -0.55 -0.40 30.65
CA SER A 420 -0.64 -1.38 31.75
C SER A 420 -0.95 -0.65 33.06
N GLY A 421 -1.95 -1.11 33.79
CA GLY A 421 -2.52 -0.45 34.97
C GLY A 421 -3.90 0.18 34.72
N HIS A 422 -4.38 0.18 33.49
CA HIS A 422 -5.77 0.54 33.17
C HIS A 422 -6.73 -0.51 33.76
N GLN A 423 -7.38 -0.17 34.88
CA GLN A 423 -8.48 -1.00 35.40
C GLN A 423 -9.69 -0.85 34.48
N ARG A 424 -10.31 -1.98 34.13
CA ARG A 424 -11.55 -2.05 33.34
C ARG A 424 -12.70 -1.35 34.05
#